data_9e2ce3c8df1995ebbabe6766197b4db1
#
_entry.id   9e2ce3c8df1995ebbabe6766197b4db1
#
_cell.length_a   1.000
_cell.length_b   1.000
_cell.length_c   1.000
_cell.angle_alpha   90.00
_cell.angle_beta   90.00
_cell.angle_gamma   90.00
#
_symmetry.space_group_name_H-M   'P 1'
#
loop_
_entity.id
_entity.type
_entity.pdbx_description
1 polymer ?
#
loop_
_entity_poly.entity_id
_entity_poly.type
_entity_poly.pdbx_seq_one_letter_code
_entity_poly.pdbx_strand_id
1 'polypeptide(L)'
;MNASRRARDRYLLERKTSMREYAIGLYEKAMPAHLSWKEKLWAAGRAGYDYVEISIDETQEKIRRIDMDREERLSLIRDMYETGTPIRSMCVSALTKYSLGNSDKGLRERGMEIARGAIQLAEDLGVRIVMIPGYDIYYGESTSQTRRFFEENLEKLALFAARSGVLVEMETMENAFMNTVWKAMYHVNRINSVYLGIYPDSGNITNAAVAYGSDEAQDLLSGKGHISSIHLKETCPGKFREIPYGKGHVDFEKIIQAAWSIGVRKYVTEFWYQGSETWEEELSQVNGRMRQILDKQV
;
A
#
# COMPACT_ATOMS: atom_id res chain seq x y z
N MET A 1 35.34 19.50 1.48
CA MET A 1 34.43 18.39 1.89
C MET A 1 33.11 18.99 2.30
N ASN A 2 32.08 18.81 1.46
CA ASN A 2 30.89 19.66 1.33
C ASN A 2 29.92 19.60 2.53
N ALA A 3 29.33 20.75 2.87
CA ALA A 3 28.27 20.92 3.88
C ALA A 3 27.08 19.95 3.66
N SER A 4 26.77 19.66 2.38
CA SER A 4 25.72 18.70 2.00
C SER A 4 26.04 17.25 2.43
N ARG A 5 27.30 16.84 2.43
CA ARG A 5 27.74 15.52 2.88
C ARG A 5 27.61 15.37 4.40
N ARG A 6 27.97 16.41 5.14
CA ARG A 6 27.82 16.44 6.62
C ARG A 6 26.35 16.44 7.05
N ALA A 7 25.49 17.20 6.35
CA ALA A 7 24.06 17.20 6.62
C ALA A 7 23.42 15.81 6.34
N ARG A 8 23.85 15.15 5.26
CA ARG A 8 23.46 13.80 4.90
C ARG A 8 23.91 12.77 5.94
N ASP A 9 25.20 12.81 6.33
CA ASP A 9 25.76 11.87 7.30
C ASP A 9 25.09 12.04 8.67
N ARG A 10 24.77 13.28 9.06
CA ARG A 10 24.02 13.59 10.29
C ARG A 10 22.59 13.06 10.23
N TYR A 11 21.88 13.25 9.12
CA TYR A 11 20.54 12.71 8.90
C TYR A 11 20.51 11.18 8.95
N LEU A 12 21.49 10.51 8.32
CA LEU A 12 21.61 9.05 8.36
C LEU A 12 21.95 8.53 9.75
N LEU A 13 22.72 9.29 10.53
CA LEU A 13 23.08 8.95 11.91
C LEU A 13 21.89 9.14 12.85
N GLU A 14 21.16 10.24 12.74
CA GLU A 14 19.96 10.54 13.54
C GLU A 14 18.84 9.51 13.28
N ARG A 15 18.73 9.00 12.03
CA ARG A 15 17.81 7.92 11.68
C ARG A 15 18.18 6.56 12.34
N LYS A 16 19.47 6.30 12.57
CA LYS A 16 19.94 5.09 13.25
C LYS A 16 19.72 5.10 14.76
N THR A 17 19.55 6.27 15.37
CA THR A 17 19.43 6.42 16.82
C THR A 17 18.00 6.34 17.37
N SER A 18 16.98 6.44 16.52
CA SER A 18 15.58 6.25 16.90
C SER A 18 15.03 4.95 16.30
N MET A 19 15.28 3.82 16.96
CA MET A 19 14.61 2.56 16.60
C MET A 19 13.18 2.57 17.12
N ARG A 20 12.27 3.23 16.38
CA ARG A 20 10.84 3.05 16.61
C ARG A 20 10.45 1.61 16.31
N GLU A 21 9.52 1.07 17.08
CA GLU A 21 8.99 -0.28 16.87
C GLU A 21 8.06 -0.38 15.64
N TYR A 22 7.84 0.72 14.94
CA TYR A 22 6.97 0.82 13.76
C TYR A 22 7.61 1.65 12.65
N ALA A 23 7.07 1.51 11.44
CA ALA A 23 7.46 2.33 10.29
C ALA A 23 6.23 2.93 9.60
N ILE A 24 6.36 4.20 9.16
CA ILE A 24 5.36 4.88 8.33
C ILE A 24 5.91 5.07 6.93
N GLY A 25 5.18 4.57 5.94
CA GLY A 25 5.41 4.79 4.52
C GLY A 25 4.54 5.91 3.95
N LEU A 26 4.97 6.42 2.82
CA LEU A 26 4.23 7.38 2.01
C LEU A 26 3.85 6.74 0.68
N TYR A 27 2.56 6.81 0.32
CA TYR A 27 2.12 6.46 -1.02
C TYR A 27 2.68 7.46 -2.04
N GLU A 28 3.34 6.99 -3.10
CA GLU A 28 4.05 7.88 -4.02
C GLU A 28 3.17 8.93 -4.71
N LYS A 29 1.87 8.65 -4.85
CA LYS A 29 0.92 9.59 -5.49
C LYS A 29 0.59 10.81 -4.65
N ALA A 30 1.02 10.85 -3.40
CA ALA A 30 0.98 12.04 -2.56
C ALA A 30 1.98 13.13 -3.03
N MET A 31 2.85 12.79 -3.97
CA MET A 31 3.87 13.68 -4.51
C MET A 31 3.63 13.97 -6.00
N PRO A 32 4.10 15.13 -6.51
CA PRO A 32 3.99 15.46 -7.93
C PRO A 32 4.55 14.36 -8.84
N ALA A 33 3.81 14.04 -9.91
CA ALA A 33 4.17 12.95 -10.81
C ALA A 33 5.50 13.18 -11.55
N HIS A 34 5.81 14.44 -11.89
CA HIS A 34 6.99 14.82 -12.67
C HIS A 34 8.33 14.68 -11.92
N LEU A 35 8.31 14.49 -10.59
CA LEU A 35 9.52 14.30 -9.80
C LEU A 35 10.22 12.99 -10.16
N SER A 36 11.54 13.03 -10.27
CA SER A 36 12.38 11.83 -10.34
C SER A 36 12.27 10.99 -9.06
N TRP A 37 12.66 9.72 -9.14
CA TRP A 37 12.66 8.85 -7.96
C TRP A 37 13.54 9.40 -6.83
N LYS A 38 14.69 9.92 -7.15
CA LYS A 38 15.58 10.52 -6.16
C LYS A 38 14.94 11.70 -5.42
N GLU A 39 14.24 12.58 -6.14
CA GLU A 39 13.51 13.71 -5.55
C GLU A 39 12.37 13.24 -4.66
N LYS A 40 11.56 12.26 -5.13
CA LYS A 40 10.48 11.67 -4.33
C LYS A 40 10.99 11.04 -3.04
N LEU A 41 12.05 10.24 -3.12
CA LEU A 41 12.63 9.58 -1.95
C LEU A 41 13.24 10.61 -0.97
N TRP A 42 13.89 11.67 -1.48
CA TRP A 42 14.37 12.78 -0.64
C TRP A 42 13.23 13.53 0.03
N ALA A 43 12.16 13.86 -0.69
CA ALA A 43 11.01 14.57 -0.13
C ALA A 43 10.33 13.75 0.96
N ALA A 44 10.06 12.46 0.72
CA ALA A 44 9.49 11.56 1.71
C ALA A 44 10.37 11.48 2.97
N GLY A 45 11.68 11.31 2.80
CA GLY A 45 12.63 11.26 3.92
C GLY A 45 12.67 12.55 4.73
N ARG A 46 12.68 13.74 4.08
CA ARG A 46 12.62 15.04 4.75
C ARG A 46 11.31 15.25 5.50
N ALA A 47 10.20 14.76 4.95
CA ALA A 47 8.89 14.81 5.61
C ALA A 47 8.77 13.82 6.78
N GLY A 48 9.81 13.02 7.08
CA GLY A 48 9.86 12.11 8.23
C GLY A 48 9.34 10.70 7.97
N TYR A 49 9.07 10.32 6.72
CA TYR A 49 8.66 8.97 6.37
C TYR A 49 9.84 7.98 6.38
N ASP A 50 9.57 6.74 6.75
CA ASP A 50 10.58 5.69 6.84
C ASP A 50 10.80 5.00 5.50
N TYR A 51 9.80 5.01 4.62
CA TYR A 51 9.85 4.40 3.29
C TYR A 51 8.79 4.99 2.35
N VAL A 52 8.86 4.62 1.08
CA VAL A 52 7.85 4.95 0.06
C VAL A 52 7.18 3.67 -0.41
N GLU A 53 5.88 3.75 -0.70
CA GLU A 53 5.13 2.75 -1.43
C GLU A 53 5.04 3.16 -2.90
N ILE A 54 5.62 2.33 -3.78
CA ILE A 54 5.60 2.54 -5.23
C ILE A 54 4.24 2.14 -5.81
N SER A 55 3.76 2.89 -6.80
CA SER A 55 2.49 2.61 -7.48
C SER A 55 2.70 2.05 -8.88
N ILE A 56 1.94 1.02 -9.24
CA ILE A 56 1.72 0.56 -10.61
C ILE A 56 0.23 0.68 -10.88
N ASP A 57 -0.18 1.79 -11.53
CA ASP A 57 -1.57 2.07 -11.84
C ASP A 57 -1.92 1.78 -13.32
N GLU A 58 -3.14 2.11 -13.72
CA GLU A 58 -3.69 1.83 -15.05
C GLU A 58 -2.99 2.57 -16.20
N THR A 59 -2.15 3.57 -15.92
CA THR A 59 -1.42 4.31 -16.94
C THR A 59 -0.30 3.47 -17.55
N GLN A 60 -0.07 3.62 -18.85
CA GLN A 60 1.00 2.88 -19.52
C GLN A 60 2.38 3.22 -18.96
N GLU A 61 2.59 4.46 -18.53
CA GLU A 61 3.82 4.91 -17.87
C GLU A 61 4.11 4.09 -16.60
N LYS A 62 3.10 3.90 -15.75
CA LYS A 62 3.27 3.15 -14.51
C LYS A 62 3.31 1.64 -14.72
N ILE A 63 2.53 1.12 -15.68
CA ILE A 63 2.61 -0.30 -16.06
C ILE A 63 4.02 -0.63 -16.61
N ARG A 64 4.63 0.26 -17.40
CA ARG A 64 5.99 0.05 -17.93
C ARG A 64 7.03 -0.20 -16.83
N ARG A 65 6.77 0.16 -15.59
CA ARG A 65 7.70 -0.10 -14.47
C ARG A 65 8.02 -1.58 -14.26
N ILE A 66 7.08 -2.47 -14.59
CA ILE A 66 7.34 -3.92 -14.51
C ILE A 66 8.38 -4.38 -15.54
N ASP A 67 8.53 -3.61 -16.62
CA ASP A 67 9.46 -3.88 -17.72
C ASP A 67 10.78 -3.09 -17.60
N MET A 68 11.05 -2.43 -16.46
CA MET A 68 12.32 -1.76 -16.20
C MET A 68 13.48 -2.72 -16.46
N ASP A 69 14.46 -2.25 -17.20
CA ASP A 69 15.68 -3.03 -17.43
C ASP A 69 16.58 -3.07 -16.18
N ARG A 70 17.69 -3.79 -16.30
CA ARG A 70 18.61 -3.96 -15.18
C ARG A 70 19.21 -2.63 -14.69
N GLU A 71 19.55 -1.73 -15.61
CA GLU A 71 20.16 -0.44 -15.25
C GLU A 71 19.16 0.51 -14.59
N GLU A 72 17.92 0.53 -15.05
CA GLU A 72 16.83 1.27 -14.45
C GLU A 72 16.59 0.79 -13.00
N ARG A 73 16.53 -0.54 -12.76
CA ARG A 73 16.37 -1.13 -11.41
C ARG A 73 17.57 -0.81 -10.50
N LEU A 74 18.79 -0.94 -11.00
CA LEU A 74 20.01 -0.59 -10.25
C LEU A 74 20.08 0.91 -9.95
N SER A 75 19.60 1.77 -10.86
CA SER A 75 19.50 3.22 -10.62
C SER A 75 18.56 3.52 -9.46
N LEU A 76 17.39 2.89 -9.44
CA LEU A 76 16.42 3.07 -8.36
C LEU A 76 16.95 2.56 -7.01
N ILE A 77 17.67 1.43 -7.00
CA ILE A 77 18.34 0.91 -5.80
C ILE A 77 19.42 1.90 -5.30
N ARG A 78 20.20 2.49 -6.20
CA ARG A 78 21.17 3.55 -5.83
C ARG A 78 20.49 4.76 -5.22
N ASP A 79 19.37 5.21 -5.79
CA ASP A 79 18.60 6.33 -5.26
C ASP A 79 18.07 6.03 -3.84
N MET A 80 17.56 4.82 -3.59
CA MET A 80 17.17 4.38 -2.25
C MET A 80 18.35 4.44 -1.26
N TYR A 81 19.53 3.99 -1.68
CA TYR A 81 20.73 4.01 -0.86
C TYR A 81 21.24 5.43 -0.58
N GLU A 82 21.26 6.28 -1.61
CA GLU A 82 21.77 7.64 -1.51
C GLU A 82 20.86 8.55 -0.68
N THR A 83 19.56 8.33 -0.75
CA THR A 83 18.56 9.11 0.01
C THR A 83 18.35 8.56 1.41
N GLY A 84 18.70 7.29 1.66
CA GLY A 84 18.38 6.58 2.89
C GLY A 84 16.89 6.28 3.05
N THR A 85 16.05 6.54 2.03
CA THR A 85 14.61 6.28 2.04
C THR A 85 14.32 5.13 1.09
N PRO A 86 14.08 3.90 1.59
CA PRO A 86 13.82 2.75 0.75
C PRO A 86 12.39 2.74 0.21
N ILE A 87 12.16 1.97 -0.86
CA ILE A 87 10.83 1.50 -1.27
C ILE A 87 10.61 0.15 -0.58
N ARG A 88 9.48 -0.04 0.13
CA ARG A 88 9.23 -1.27 0.90
C ARG A 88 7.91 -1.96 0.63
N SER A 89 6.98 -1.29 -0.01
CA SER A 89 5.72 -1.85 -0.48
C SER A 89 5.39 -1.34 -1.88
N MET A 90 4.51 -2.03 -2.56
CA MET A 90 4.08 -1.73 -3.93
C MET A 90 2.57 -1.88 -4.04
N CYS A 91 1.90 -0.81 -4.49
CA CYS A 91 0.47 -0.80 -4.78
C CYS A 91 0.24 -1.06 -6.28
N VAL A 92 -0.40 -2.17 -6.63
CA VAL A 92 -0.67 -2.56 -8.02
C VAL A 92 -2.11 -2.24 -8.40
N SER A 93 -2.48 -0.95 -8.33
CA SER A 93 -3.84 -0.49 -8.66
C SER A 93 -4.19 -0.61 -10.15
N ALA A 94 -3.25 -0.97 -11.02
CA ALA A 94 -3.53 -1.39 -12.41
C ALA A 94 -4.55 -2.54 -12.47
N LEU A 95 -4.58 -3.39 -11.44
CA LEU A 95 -5.52 -4.51 -11.35
C LEU A 95 -6.98 -4.08 -11.11
N THR A 96 -7.25 -2.78 -10.92
CA THR A 96 -8.60 -2.23 -11.00
C THR A 96 -9.16 -2.42 -12.42
N LYS A 97 -8.41 -2.04 -13.45
CA LYS A 97 -8.78 -2.23 -14.86
C LYS A 97 -8.56 -3.67 -15.30
N TYR A 98 -7.42 -4.24 -14.97
CA TYR A 98 -6.99 -5.58 -15.35
C TYR A 98 -7.28 -6.58 -14.22
N SER A 99 -8.51 -6.58 -13.71
CA SER A 99 -8.90 -7.37 -12.54
C SER A 99 -8.66 -8.86 -12.75
N LEU A 100 -8.19 -9.54 -11.72
CA LEU A 100 -7.88 -10.98 -11.75
C LEU A 100 -9.12 -11.85 -12.04
N GLY A 101 -10.30 -11.35 -11.74
CA GLY A 101 -11.58 -12.00 -12.01
C GLY A 101 -12.31 -11.45 -13.25
N ASN A 102 -11.70 -10.58 -14.05
CA ASN A 102 -12.37 -9.94 -15.18
C ASN A 102 -13.04 -10.98 -16.09
N SER A 103 -14.26 -10.69 -16.53
CA SER A 103 -15.00 -11.55 -17.48
C SER A 103 -14.34 -11.62 -18.85
N ASP A 104 -13.72 -10.51 -19.30
CA ASP A 104 -12.87 -10.50 -20.49
C ASP A 104 -11.57 -11.25 -20.23
N LYS A 105 -11.32 -12.30 -21.02
CA LYS A 105 -10.15 -13.16 -20.88
C LYS A 105 -8.85 -12.39 -21.12
N GLY A 106 -8.80 -11.49 -22.11
CA GLY A 106 -7.60 -10.72 -22.43
C GLY A 106 -7.21 -9.77 -21.32
N LEU A 107 -8.20 -9.05 -20.75
CA LEU A 107 -7.96 -8.18 -19.59
C LEU A 107 -7.50 -8.96 -18.36
N ARG A 108 -8.08 -10.12 -18.11
CA ARG A 108 -7.71 -11.01 -17.00
C ARG A 108 -6.31 -11.58 -17.16
N GLU A 109 -5.92 -12.04 -18.36
CA GLU A 109 -4.57 -12.52 -18.66
C GLU A 109 -3.54 -11.40 -18.51
N ARG A 110 -3.85 -10.20 -19.02
CA ARG A 110 -3.00 -9.03 -18.84
C ARG A 110 -2.84 -8.66 -17.36
N GLY A 111 -3.89 -8.78 -16.56
CA GLY A 111 -3.82 -8.60 -15.11
C GLY A 111 -2.83 -9.57 -14.44
N MET A 112 -2.85 -10.83 -14.82
CA MET A 112 -1.90 -11.82 -14.32
C MET A 112 -0.45 -11.54 -14.75
N GLU A 113 -0.23 -11.04 -15.96
CA GLU A 113 1.10 -10.60 -16.42
C GLU A 113 1.60 -9.43 -15.60
N ILE A 114 0.76 -8.39 -15.39
CA ILE A 114 1.10 -7.22 -14.57
C ILE A 114 1.44 -7.63 -13.15
N ALA A 115 0.60 -8.47 -12.53
CA ALA A 115 0.81 -8.92 -11.15
C ALA A 115 2.12 -9.71 -10.99
N ARG A 116 2.43 -10.62 -11.92
CA ARG A 116 3.70 -11.37 -11.90
C ARG A 116 4.90 -10.47 -12.14
N GLY A 117 4.80 -9.54 -13.09
CA GLY A 117 5.85 -8.55 -13.35
C GLY A 117 6.11 -7.66 -12.12
N ALA A 118 5.05 -7.27 -11.41
CA ALA A 118 5.14 -6.50 -10.17
C ALA A 118 5.85 -7.30 -9.06
N ILE A 119 5.55 -8.60 -8.91
CA ILE A 119 6.25 -9.47 -7.94
C ILE A 119 7.73 -9.61 -8.30
N GLN A 120 8.07 -9.78 -9.60
CA GLN A 120 9.46 -9.85 -10.04
C GLN A 120 10.19 -8.54 -9.80
N LEU A 121 9.57 -7.40 -10.10
CA LEU A 121 10.13 -6.08 -9.79
C LEU A 121 10.34 -5.90 -8.28
N ALA A 122 9.38 -6.36 -7.47
CA ALA A 122 9.47 -6.31 -6.02
C ALA A 122 10.65 -7.13 -5.50
N GLU A 123 10.86 -8.35 -6.00
CA GLU A 123 12.01 -9.19 -5.68
C GLU A 123 13.33 -8.46 -5.99
N ASP A 124 13.47 -7.90 -7.20
CA ASP A 124 14.69 -7.23 -7.64
C ASP A 124 15.00 -5.94 -6.86
N LEU A 125 13.97 -5.19 -6.45
CA LEU A 125 14.12 -3.96 -5.67
C LEU A 125 14.24 -4.22 -4.15
N GLY A 126 14.06 -5.45 -3.68
CA GLY A 126 14.00 -5.78 -2.25
C GLY A 126 12.70 -5.33 -1.57
N VAL A 127 11.65 -5.07 -2.34
CA VAL A 127 10.28 -4.83 -1.85
C VAL A 127 9.68 -6.17 -1.43
N ARG A 128 9.01 -6.20 -0.28
CA ARG A 128 8.51 -7.46 0.30
C ARG A 128 7.02 -7.62 0.28
N ILE A 129 6.27 -6.56 0.01
CA ILE A 129 4.82 -6.53 0.01
C ILE A 129 4.35 -5.97 -1.33
N VAL A 130 3.55 -6.74 -2.03
CA VAL A 130 2.83 -6.32 -3.24
C VAL A 130 1.35 -6.33 -2.88
N MET A 131 0.77 -5.16 -2.75
CA MET A 131 -0.65 -4.98 -2.50
C MET A 131 -1.41 -4.96 -3.82
N ILE A 132 -2.48 -5.72 -3.88
CA ILE A 132 -3.43 -5.79 -4.99
C ILE A 132 -4.83 -5.37 -4.54
N PRO A 133 -5.59 -4.62 -5.35
CA PRO A 133 -6.94 -4.21 -4.96
C PRO A 133 -7.87 -5.42 -4.90
N GLY A 134 -8.70 -5.48 -3.85
CA GLY A 134 -9.67 -6.54 -3.61
C GLY A 134 -10.92 -6.43 -4.51
N TYR A 135 -10.74 -6.46 -5.82
CA TYR A 135 -11.83 -6.49 -6.80
C TYR A 135 -11.79 -7.80 -7.59
N ASP A 136 -12.92 -8.52 -7.61
CA ASP A 136 -13.10 -9.58 -8.61
C ASP A 136 -13.22 -8.95 -10.02
N ILE A 137 -14.02 -7.90 -10.14
CA ILE A 137 -14.10 -7.01 -11.29
C ILE A 137 -14.50 -5.60 -10.80
N TYR A 138 -13.93 -4.55 -11.40
CA TYR A 138 -14.28 -3.16 -11.08
C TYR A 138 -15.18 -2.55 -12.18
N TYR A 139 -14.74 -2.59 -13.43
CA TYR A 139 -15.50 -2.05 -14.57
C TYR A 139 -16.44 -3.10 -15.16
N GLY A 140 -17.33 -3.67 -14.31
CA GLY A 140 -18.30 -4.68 -14.74
C GLY A 140 -19.11 -5.22 -13.58
N GLU A 141 -19.96 -6.20 -13.88
CA GLU A 141 -20.81 -6.84 -12.87
C GLU A 141 -20.07 -7.99 -12.16
N SER A 142 -20.08 -7.97 -10.82
CA SER A 142 -19.57 -9.08 -10.01
C SER A 142 -20.54 -10.25 -10.04
N THR A 143 -20.07 -11.37 -10.54
CA THR A 143 -20.84 -12.61 -10.69
C THR A 143 -20.15 -13.78 -10.00
N SER A 144 -20.83 -14.92 -9.86
CA SER A 144 -20.20 -16.15 -9.38
C SER A 144 -19.00 -16.58 -10.25
N GLN A 145 -19.02 -16.27 -11.53
CA GLN A 145 -17.94 -16.59 -12.46
C GLN A 145 -16.72 -15.69 -12.27
N THR A 146 -16.92 -14.35 -12.13
CA THR A 146 -15.82 -13.39 -11.89
C THR A 146 -15.13 -13.68 -10.56
N ARG A 147 -15.89 -14.00 -9.52
CA ARG A 147 -15.36 -14.41 -8.20
C ARG A 147 -14.53 -15.68 -8.28
N ARG A 148 -15.00 -16.69 -9.02
CA ARG A 148 -14.24 -17.92 -9.25
C ARG A 148 -12.94 -17.64 -10.01
N PHE A 149 -12.96 -16.83 -11.07
CA PHE A 149 -11.75 -16.45 -11.79
C PHE A 149 -10.76 -15.71 -10.88
N PHE A 150 -11.26 -14.80 -10.04
CA PHE A 150 -10.43 -14.11 -9.05
C PHE A 150 -9.73 -15.11 -8.12
N GLU A 151 -10.47 -16.03 -7.53
CA GLU A 151 -9.93 -17.04 -6.62
C GLU A 151 -8.87 -17.93 -7.28
N GLU A 152 -9.15 -18.46 -8.48
CA GLU A 152 -8.22 -19.30 -9.24
C GLU A 152 -6.92 -18.56 -9.58
N ASN A 153 -7.01 -17.29 -9.93
CA ASN A 153 -5.85 -16.48 -10.28
C ASN A 153 -5.10 -15.99 -9.05
N LEU A 154 -5.81 -15.68 -7.96
CA LEU A 154 -5.19 -15.33 -6.69
C LEU A 154 -4.35 -16.49 -6.12
N GLU A 155 -4.85 -17.73 -6.21
CA GLU A 155 -4.10 -18.92 -5.81
C GLU A 155 -2.81 -19.09 -6.62
N LYS A 156 -2.89 -18.96 -7.96
CA LYS A 156 -1.72 -19.00 -8.86
C LYS A 156 -0.72 -17.89 -8.54
N LEU A 157 -1.22 -16.71 -8.18
CA LEU A 157 -0.38 -15.56 -7.83
C LEU A 157 0.33 -15.78 -6.50
N ALA A 158 -0.37 -16.30 -5.48
CA ALA A 158 0.22 -16.66 -4.19
C ALA A 158 1.33 -17.71 -4.33
N LEU A 159 1.14 -18.72 -5.17
CA LEU A 159 2.17 -19.73 -5.49
C LEU A 159 3.38 -19.10 -6.20
N PHE A 160 3.15 -18.15 -7.12
CA PHE A 160 4.23 -17.44 -7.79
C PHE A 160 5.02 -16.55 -6.81
N ALA A 161 4.33 -15.82 -5.94
CA ALA A 161 4.91 -14.95 -4.93
C ALA A 161 5.74 -15.74 -3.89
N ALA A 162 5.29 -16.95 -3.54
CA ALA A 162 6.01 -17.85 -2.63
C ALA A 162 7.43 -18.15 -3.11
N ARG A 163 7.62 -18.31 -4.43
CA ARG A 163 8.94 -18.57 -5.02
C ARG A 163 9.90 -17.38 -4.85
N SER A 164 9.37 -16.17 -4.92
CA SER A 164 10.14 -14.92 -4.81
C SER A 164 10.28 -14.41 -3.37
N GLY A 165 9.62 -15.05 -2.40
CA GLY A 165 9.62 -14.60 -1.00
C GLY A 165 8.92 -13.25 -0.81
N VAL A 166 7.97 -12.91 -1.68
CA VAL A 166 7.18 -11.67 -1.67
C VAL A 166 5.79 -11.97 -1.15
N LEU A 167 5.27 -11.12 -0.25
CA LEU A 167 3.89 -11.20 0.22
C LEU A 167 2.98 -10.55 -0.80
N VAL A 168 1.90 -11.22 -1.19
CA VAL A 168 0.76 -10.62 -1.89
C VAL A 168 -0.33 -10.36 -0.89
N GLU A 169 -0.78 -9.11 -0.79
CA GLU A 169 -1.82 -8.73 0.16
C GLU A 169 -2.98 -8.05 -0.56
N MET A 170 -4.20 -8.48 -0.21
CA MET A 170 -5.43 -7.95 -0.78
C MET A 170 -5.86 -6.71 -0.01
N GLU A 171 -6.00 -5.58 -0.72
CA GLU A 171 -6.55 -4.37 -0.13
C GLU A 171 -8.06 -4.49 0.06
N THR A 172 -8.56 -4.07 1.22
CA THR A 172 -10.01 -3.87 1.40
C THR A 172 -10.45 -2.64 0.62
N MET A 173 -11.47 -2.82 -0.24
CA MET A 173 -11.91 -1.79 -1.20
C MET A 173 -13.31 -1.25 -0.85
N GLU A 174 -13.81 -0.31 -1.65
CA GLU A 174 -15.13 0.30 -1.44
C GLU A 174 -16.31 -0.59 -1.86
N ASN A 175 -16.09 -1.65 -2.64
CA ASN A 175 -17.18 -2.49 -3.14
C ASN A 175 -17.52 -3.66 -2.22
N ALA A 176 -18.74 -4.18 -2.35
CA ALA A 176 -19.28 -5.24 -1.49
C ALA A 176 -18.53 -6.57 -1.60
N PHE A 177 -17.68 -6.78 -2.62
CA PHE A 177 -16.91 -8.02 -2.78
C PHE A 177 -15.86 -8.17 -1.67
N MET A 178 -15.08 -7.09 -1.40
CA MET A 178 -13.99 -7.15 -0.41
C MET A 178 -13.83 -5.81 0.35
N ASN A 179 -14.88 -5.32 0.97
CA ASN A 179 -14.84 -4.07 1.75
C ASN A 179 -14.62 -4.26 3.25
N THR A 180 -14.41 -5.51 3.70
CA THR A 180 -14.09 -5.84 5.09
C THR A 180 -12.92 -6.83 5.16
N VAL A 181 -12.19 -6.79 6.27
CA VAL A 181 -11.13 -7.76 6.56
C VAL A 181 -11.69 -9.19 6.65
N TRP A 182 -12.86 -9.33 7.26
CA TRP A 182 -13.54 -10.62 7.38
C TRP A 182 -13.81 -11.27 6.00
N LYS A 183 -14.20 -10.49 4.99
CA LYS A 183 -14.40 -11.01 3.62
C LYS A 183 -13.07 -11.42 2.98
N ALA A 184 -12.01 -10.66 3.19
CA ALA A 184 -10.69 -11.00 2.69
C ALA A 184 -10.15 -12.28 3.35
N MET A 185 -10.44 -12.50 4.64
CA MET A 185 -10.08 -13.73 5.37
C MET A 185 -10.65 -15.01 4.76
N TYR A 186 -11.80 -14.94 4.08
CA TYR A 186 -12.32 -16.07 3.33
C TYR A 186 -11.29 -16.61 2.31
N HIS A 187 -10.68 -15.72 1.55
CA HIS A 187 -9.68 -16.08 0.52
C HIS A 187 -8.36 -16.55 1.16
N VAL A 188 -7.92 -15.89 2.23
CA VAL A 188 -6.72 -16.26 2.98
C VAL A 188 -6.87 -17.70 3.53
N ASN A 189 -7.98 -17.99 4.20
CA ASN A 189 -8.24 -19.33 4.77
C ASN A 189 -8.37 -20.41 3.69
N ARG A 190 -8.98 -20.09 2.55
CA ARG A 190 -9.18 -21.01 1.44
C ARG A 190 -7.87 -21.39 0.76
N ILE A 191 -7.01 -20.39 0.47
CA ILE A 191 -5.74 -20.61 -0.23
C ILE A 191 -4.67 -21.13 0.74
N ASN A 192 -4.73 -20.71 2.00
CA ASN A 192 -3.87 -21.19 3.09
C ASN A 192 -2.37 -21.08 2.76
N SER A 193 -1.95 -19.91 2.25
CA SER A 193 -0.56 -19.62 1.93
C SER A 193 -0.01 -18.56 2.88
N VAL A 194 1.19 -18.75 3.40
CA VAL A 194 1.91 -17.74 4.21
C VAL A 194 2.35 -16.52 3.38
N TYR A 195 2.24 -16.60 2.07
CA TYR A 195 2.53 -15.51 1.13
C TYR A 195 1.30 -14.76 0.67
N LEU A 196 0.12 -15.08 1.21
CA LEU A 196 -1.13 -14.36 0.97
C LEU A 196 -1.64 -13.73 2.25
N GLY A 197 -1.85 -12.43 2.24
CA GLY A 197 -2.35 -11.67 3.37
C GLY A 197 -3.39 -10.62 2.98
N ILE A 198 -3.64 -9.74 3.91
CA ILE A 198 -4.62 -8.66 3.79
C ILE A 198 -3.91 -7.33 4.04
N TYR A 199 -4.21 -6.34 3.23
CA TYR A 199 -3.79 -4.96 3.35
C TYR A 199 -5.01 -4.08 3.63
N PRO A 200 -5.46 -3.94 4.88
CA PRO A 200 -6.63 -3.13 5.18
C PRO A 200 -6.40 -1.67 4.82
N ASP A 201 -7.43 -1.01 4.30
CA ASP A 201 -7.50 0.43 4.18
C ASP A 201 -8.45 1.00 5.24
N SER A 202 -7.94 1.89 6.09
CA SER A 202 -8.68 2.46 7.23
C SER A 202 -9.97 3.14 6.82
N GLY A 203 -9.96 3.89 5.73
CA GLY A 203 -11.12 4.61 5.25
C GLY A 203 -12.17 3.69 4.63
N ASN A 204 -11.74 2.65 3.89
CA ASN A 204 -12.65 1.70 3.25
C ASN A 204 -13.36 0.85 4.31
N ILE A 205 -12.63 0.33 5.32
CA ILE A 205 -13.28 -0.45 6.40
C ILE A 205 -14.17 0.42 7.29
N THR A 206 -13.83 1.70 7.51
CA THR A 206 -14.69 2.64 8.24
C THR A 206 -16.01 2.87 7.49
N ASN A 207 -15.96 3.11 6.17
CA ASN A 207 -17.16 3.24 5.35
C ASN A 207 -17.99 1.95 5.35
N ALA A 208 -17.36 0.78 5.29
CA ALA A 208 -18.05 -0.51 5.39
C ALA A 208 -18.72 -0.68 6.76
N ALA A 209 -18.03 -0.33 7.84
CA ALA A 209 -18.59 -0.38 9.19
C ALA A 209 -19.83 0.49 9.34
N VAL A 210 -19.81 1.72 8.81
CA VAL A 210 -20.98 2.60 8.76
C VAL A 210 -22.12 1.96 7.96
N ALA A 211 -21.83 1.41 6.79
CA ALA A 211 -22.85 0.81 5.91
C ALA A 211 -23.49 -0.45 6.51
N TYR A 212 -22.76 -1.22 7.29
CA TYR A 212 -23.24 -2.48 7.89
C TYR A 212 -23.68 -2.35 9.36
N GLY A 213 -23.48 -1.19 9.98
CA GLY A 213 -23.71 -1.00 11.42
C GLY A 213 -22.79 -1.89 12.27
N SER A 214 -21.56 -2.09 11.81
CA SER A 214 -20.52 -2.91 12.45
C SER A 214 -19.40 -2.06 13.03
N ASP A 215 -18.37 -2.72 13.59
CA ASP A 215 -17.21 -2.06 14.19
C ASP A 215 -15.94 -2.38 13.38
N GLU A 216 -15.29 -1.33 12.84
CA GLU A 216 -14.10 -1.46 12.00
C GLU A 216 -12.88 -2.01 12.75
N ALA A 217 -12.78 -1.78 14.07
CA ALA A 217 -11.70 -2.34 14.87
C ALA A 217 -11.89 -3.85 15.07
N GLN A 218 -13.12 -4.30 15.33
CA GLN A 218 -13.43 -5.73 15.43
C GLN A 218 -13.23 -6.44 14.08
N ASP A 219 -13.60 -5.80 12.98
CA ASP A 219 -13.31 -6.34 11.64
C ASP A 219 -11.81 -6.49 11.43
N LEU A 220 -11.02 -5.47 11.79
CA LEU A 220 -9.54 -5.50 11.68
C LEU A 220 -8.93 -6.63 12.52
N LEU A 221 -9.41 -6.84 13.75
CA LEU A 221 -8.94 -7.92 14.64
C LEU A 221 -9.17 -9.31 14.05
N SER A 222 -10.18 -9.48 13.18
CA SER A 222 -10.44 -10.76 12.50
C SER A 222 -9.30 -11.22 11.59
N GLY A 223 -8.46 -10.30 11.13
CA GLY A 223 -7.28 -10.56 10.29
C GLY A 223 -5.99 -10.85 11.04
N LYS A 224 -6.04 -11.07 12.36
CA LYS A 224 -4.84 -11.33 13.18
C LYS A 224 -3.95 -12.42 12.58
N GLY A 225 -2.66 -12.08 12.39
CA GLY A 225 -1.64 -12.97 11.82
C GLY A 225 -1.55 -12.93 10.30
N HIS A 226 -2.46 -12.22 9.62
CA HIS A 226 -2.53 -12.12 8.16
C HIS A 226 -2.46 -10.69 7.62
N ILE A 227 -2.17 -9.72 8.48
CA ILE A 227 -2.02 -8.30 8.13
C ILE A 227 -0.58 -7.88 8.41
N SER A 228 0.17 -7.50 7.38
CA SER A 228 1.54 -7.01 7.55
C SER A 228 1.64 -5.49 7.54
N SER A 229 0.71 -4.83 6.87
CA SER A 229 0.67 -3.38 6.71
C SER A 229 -0.76 -2.89 6.55
N ILE A 230 -0.99 -1.58 6.73
CA ILE A 230 -2.31 -0.96 6.61
C ILE A 230 -2.20 0.40 5.92
N HIS A 231 -3.14 0.71 5.02
CA HIS A 231 -3.33 2.05 4.52
C HIS A 231 -4.06 2.92 5.56
N LEU A 232 -3.44 4.02 5.92
CA LEU A 232 -4.08 5.09 6.67
C LEU A 232 -4.61 6.11 5.66
N LYS A 233 -5.89 6.07 5.38
CA LYS A 233 -6.59 6.95 4.45
C LYS A 233 -7.78 7.61 5.13
N GLU A 234 -7.96 8.90 4.86
CA GLU A 234 -9.13 9.64 5.34
C GLU A 234 -10.30 9.50 4.38
N THR A 235 -11.51 9.38 4.93
CA THR A 235 -12.76 9.28 4.15
C THR A 235 -13.91 10.01 4.85
N CYS A 236 -15.02 10.20 4.13
CA CYS A 236 -16.33 10.56 4.69
C CYS A 236 -17.35 9.48 4.32
N PRO A 237 -18.53 9.43 4.94
CA PRO A 237 -19.56 8.48 4.57
C PRO A 237 -19.87 8.54 3.06
N GLY A 238 -19.64 7.41 2.35
CA GLY A 238 -19.85 7.30 0.91
C GLY A 238 -18.83 8.03 0.03
N LYS A 239 -17.80 8.68 0.60
CA LYS A 239 -16.73 9.34 -0.16
C LYS A 239 -15.38 8.77 0.26
N PHE A 240 -14.68 8.14 -0.68
CA PHE A 240 -13.54 7.28 -0.43
C PHE A 240 -12.16 7.89 -0.74
N ARG A 241 -12.13 9.07 -1.36
CA ARG A 241 -10.88 9.72 -1.82
C ARG A 241 -10.94 11.23 -1.63
N GLU A 242 -9.77 11.88 -1.65
CA GLU A 242 -9.63 13.35 -1.64
C GLU A 242 -10.22 14.03 -0.40
N ILE A 243 -10.18 13.37 0.73
CA ILE A 243 -10.53 13.95 2.03
C ILE A 243 -9.23 14.28 2.76
N PRO A 244 -8.99 15.55 3.11
CA PRO A 244 -7.82 15.91 3.91
C PRO A 244 -7.87 15.26 5.29
N TYR A 245 -6.71 14.86 5.81
CA TYR A 245 -6.63 14.24 7.14
C TYR A 245 -7.22 15.13 8.23
N GLY A 246 -8.11 14.55 9.04
CA GLY A 246 -8.85 15.21 10.10
C GLY A 246 -10.06 16.03 9.63
N LYS A 247 -10.46 15.89 8.37
CA LYS A 247 -11.70 16.45 7.83
C LYS A 247 -12.74 15.37 7.51
N GLY A 248 -12.40 14.12 7.74
CA GLY A 248 -13.27 12.97 7.55
C GLY A 248 -13.80 12.40 8.86
N HIS A 249 -14.13 11.11 8.81
CA HIS A 249 -14.74 10.37 9.92
C HIS A 249 -13.90 9.18 10.41
N VAL A 250 -12.70 8.98 9.88
CA VAL A 250 -11.85 7.85 10.28
C VAL A 250 -11.29 8.08 11.67
N ASP A 251 -11.57 7.16 12.60
CA ASP A 251 -10.95 7.13 13.92
C ASP A 251 -9.58 6.43 13.84
N PHE A 252 -8.56 7.19 13.47
CA PHE A 252 -7.19 6.67 13.37
C PHE A 252 -6.64 6.15 14.69
N GLU A 253 -7.04 6.72 15.84
CA GLU A 253 -6.57 6.25 17.15
C GLU A 253 -7.10 4.84 17.42
N LYS A 254 -8.39 4.60 17.21
CA LYS A 254 -9.05 3.30 17.36
C LYS A 254 -8.46 2.25 16.42
N ILE A 255 -8.31 2.59 15.14
CA ILE A 255 -7.78 1.68 14.11
C ILE A 255 -6.31 1.32 14.38
N ILE A 256 -5.48 2.32 14.68
CA ILE A 256 -4.06 2.09 14.98
C ILE A 256 -3.92 1.25 16.25
N GLN A 257 -4.71 1.50 17.29
CA GLN A 257 -4.69 0.70 18.51
C GLN A 257 -5.07 -0.77 18.23
N ALA A 258 -6.12 -1.01 17.46
CA ALA A 258 -6.51 -2.36 17.06
C ALA A 258 -5.40 -3.05 16.24
N ALA A 259 -4.86 -2.38 15.21
CA ALA A 259 -3.77 -2.89 14.39
C ALA A 259 -2.51 -3.21 15.23
N TRP A 260 -2.16 -2.31 16.16
CA TRP A 260 -1.02 -2.50 17.06
C TRP A 260 -1.17 -3.74 17.94
N SER A 261 -2.38 -3.96 18.49
CA SER A 261 -2.69 -5.08 19.37
C SER A 261 -2.52 -6.46 18.72
N ILE A 262 -2.66 -6.53 17.39
CA ILE A 262 -2.46 -7.77 16.61
C ILE A 262 -1.08 -7.87 15.94
N GLY A 263 -0.18 -6.94 16.25
CA GLY A 263 1.22 -7.00 15.81
C GLY A 263 1.55 -6.23 14.54
N VAL A 264 0.63 -5.45 13.96
CA VAL A 264 0.93 -4.61 12.80
C VAL A 264 1.88 -3.49 13.22
N ARG A 265 2.97 -3.32 12.45
CA ARG A 265 4.02 -2.32 12.71
C ARG A 265 4.40 -1.52 11.47
N LYS A 266 3.68 -1.72 10.35
CA LYS A 266 3.86 -0.94 9.12
C LYS A 266 2.57 -0.25 8.76
N TYR A 267 2.69 1.02 8.43
CA TYR A 267 1.57 1.89 8.08
C TYR A 267 1.96 2.69 6.84
N VAL A 268 1.01 2.95 5.94
CA VAL A 268 1.23 3.83 4.78
C VAL A 268 0.16 4.89 4.77
N THR A 269 0.56 6.15 4.75
CA THR A 269 -0.41 7.23 4.52
C THR A 269 -0.77 7.27 3.04
N GLU A 270 -2.04 7.06 2.75
CA GLU A 270 -2.58 7.06 1.40
C GLU A 270 -3.40 8.32 1.13
N PHE A 271 -2.86 9.19 0.30
CA PHE A 271 -3.52 10.37 -0.26
C PHE A 271 -2.88 10.77 -1.58
N TRP A 272 -3.45 11.76 -2.24
CA TRP A 272 -3.03 12.15 -3.58
C TRP A 272 -2.62 13.61 -3.60
N TYR A 273 -1.57 13.92 -4.36
CA TYR A 273 -1.18 15.29 -4.68
C TYR A 273 -2.30 15.99 -5.45
N GLN A 274 -2.77 17.13 -4.96
CA GLN A 274 -3.89 17.90 -5.50
C GLN A 274 -3.45 19.23 -6.16
N GLY A 275 -2.16 19.34 -6.52
CA GLY A 275 -1.65 20.57 -7.13
C GLY A 275 -1.24 21.66 -6.14
N SER A 276 -1.15 21.37 -4.85
CA SER A 276 -0.73 22.31 -3.81
C SER A 276 0.73 22.73 -3.99
N GLU A 277 1.03 24.02 -3.86
CA GLU A 277 2.41 24.53 -3.83
C GLU A 277 3.12 24.17 -2.50
N THR A 278 2.35 23.91 -1.43
CA THR A 278 2.86 23.56 -0.09
C THR A 278 2.83 22.05 0.16
N TRP A 279 2.86 21.23 -0.87
CA TRP A 279 2.74 19.76 -0.75
C TRP A 279 3.80 19.12 0.16
N GLU A 280 5.04 19.63 0.21
CA GLU A 280 6.07 19.09 1.13
C GLU A 280 5.70 19.33 2.61
N GLU A 281 5.05 20.46 2.90
CA GLU A 281 4.54 20.76 4.23
C GLU A 281 3.37 19.84 4.57
N GLU A 282 2.48 19.57 3.61
CA GLU A 282 1.36 18.61 3.77
C GLU A 282 1.87 17.22 4.10
N LEU A 283 2.92 16.72 3.40
CA LEU A 283 3.56 15.44 3.72
C LEU A 283 4.02 15.41 5.19
N SER A 284 4.69 16.47 5.63
CA SER A 284 5.23 16.57 7.00
C SER A 284 4.12 16.64 8.05
N GLN A 285 3.03 17.37 7.78
CA GLN A 285 1.88 17.48 8.67
C GLN A 285 1.15 16.15 8.83
N VAL A 286 0.91 15.43 7.72
CA VAL A 286 0.25 14.11 7.76
C VAL A 286 1.13 13.10 8.51
N ASN A 287 2.42 13.05 8.22
CA ASN A 287 3.36 12.21 8.95
C ASN A 287 3.35 12.51 10.45
N GLY A 288 3.49 13.79 10.84
CA GLY A 288 3.51 14.21 12.23
C GLY A 288 2.24 13.82 12.98
N ARG A 289 1.07 13.97 12.34
CA ARG A 289 -0.22 13.57 12.92
C ARG A 289 -0.28 12.06 13.19
N MET A 290 0.12 11.23 12.23
CA MET A 290 0.08 9.77 12.42
C MET A 290 1.11 9.31 13.46
N ARG A 291 2.29 9.93 13.48
CA ARG A 291 3.31 9.64 14.52
C ARG A 291 2.83 9.99 15.93
N GLN A 292 2.12 11.08 16.13
CA GLN A 292 1.54 11.43 17.44
C GLN A 292 0.60 10.33 17.97
N ILE A 293 -0.09 9.61 17.09
CA ILE A 293 -0.95 8.50 17.48
C ILE A 293 -0.12 7.23 17.74
N LEU A 294 0.82 6.92 16.83
CA LEU A 294 1.64 5.72 16.90
C LEU A 294 2.64 5.75 18.07
N ASP A 295 3.23 6.91 18.38
CA ASP A 295 4.15 7.07 19.51
C ASP A 295 3.46 6.86 20.88
N LYS A 296 2.12 6.91 20.95
CA LYS A 296 1.35 6.57 22.17
C LYS A 296 1.17 5.05 22.37
N GLN A 297 1.46 4.23 21.34
CA GLN A 297 1.26 2.77 21.41
C GLN A 297 2.47 2.05 22.03
N VAL A 298 3.59 2.73 22.25
CA VAL A 298 4.85 2.19 22.80
C VAL A 298 4.87 2.24 24.31
#